data_ce5a01f1d7c8384f5807bbf5baf8852b
#
_entry.id   ce5a01f1d7c8384f5807bbf5baf8852b
#
_cell.length_a   1.000
_cell.length_b   1.000
_cell.length_c   1.000
_cell.angle_alpha   90.00
_cell.angle_beta   90.00
_cell.angle_gamma   90.00
#
_symmetry.space_group_name_H-M   'P 1'
#
loop_
_entity.id
_entity.type
_entity.pdbx_description
1 polymer ?
#
loop_
_entity_poly.entity_id
_entity_poly.type
_entity_poly.pdbx_seq_one_letter_code
_entity_poly.pdbx_strand_id
1 'polypeptide(L)'
;YDAMGTPGPVSGIAVRAASIIPTTTVATLAEAPGFAGTATGCHAAGGVLAMAPGETRARYAFAGRIDLGTVQPVRLISDIELLISEARDLFWQPSGTAMWTPPDARLWLGSTDAYGDVDMQVSVTDDAPDTARWGPWQSFDAADFSGRAFRFRAVLSVESPDYTIGITGLTVTALQAA
;
A
#
# COMPACT_ATOMS: atom_id res chain seq x y z
N TYR A 1 -15.18 -64.57 19.50
CA TYR A 1 -15.75 -63.29 19.06
C TYR A 1 -15.55 -62.30 20.16
N ASP A 2 -14.54 -61.49 20.10
CA ASP A 2 -14.58 -60.13 20.67
C ASP A 2 -13.43 -59.32 20.11
N ALA A 3 -13.74 -58.36 19.28
CA ALA A 3 -12.79 -57.42 18.76
C ALA A 3 -13.48 -56.03 18.71
N MET A 4 -13.72 -55.48 19.88
CA MET A 4 -13.95 -54.04 19.99
C MET A 4 -12.62 -53.40 20.33
N GLY A 5 -11.94 -52.92 19.28
CA GLY A 5 -10.77 -52.07 19.45
C GLY A 5 -11.14 -50.76 20.13
N THR A 6 -10.60 -50.58 21.29
CA THR A 6 -10.65 -49.29 22.01
C THR A 6 -9.97 -48.22 21.14
N PRO A 7 -10.61 -47.12 20.80
CA PRO A 7 -9.95 -46.04 20.11
C PRO A 7 -8.81 -45.52 20.99
N GLY A 8 -7.59 -45.57 20.46
CA GLY A 8 -6.44 -44.98 21.12
C GLY A 8 -6.60 -43.48 21.35
N PRO A 9 -5.90 -42.93 22.34
CA PRO A 9 -6.01 -41.50 22.63
C PRO A 9 -5.62 -40.70 21.41
N VAL A 10 -6.53 -39.82 20.97
CA VAL A 10 -6.26 -38.85 19.91
C VAL A 10 -5.12 -37.97 20.41
N SER A 11 -3.99 -38.05 19.76
CA SER A 11 -2.84 -37.22 20.08
C SER A 11 -3.26 -35.78 19.93
N GLY A 12 -3.34 -35.05 21.02
CA GLY A 12 -3.77 -33.67 21.03
C GLY A 12 -2.91 -32.83 20.11
N ILE A 13 -3.53 -32.13 19.19
CA ILE A 13 -2.88 -31.08 18.42
C ILE A 13 -2.38 -30.05 19.43
N ALA A 14 -1.06 -30.03 19.63
CA ALA A 14 -0.44 -28.97 20.42
C ALA A 14 -0.55 -27.68 19.60
N VAL A 15 -1.56 -26.89 19.86
CA VAL A 15 -1.62 -25.50 19.39
C VAL A 15 -0.47 -24.78 20.08
N ARG A 16 0.64 -24.58 19.38
CA ARG A 16 1.66 -23.64 19.84
C ARG A 16 0.99 -22.28 19.84
N ALA A 17 0.75 -21.73 21.02
CA ALA A 17 0.44 -20.33 21.15
C ALA A 17 1.58 -19.58 20.47
N ALA A 18 1.28 -18.87 19.37
CA ALA A 18 2.22 -17.94 18.80
C ALA A 18 2.55 -16.93 19.90
N SER A 19 3.81 -16.89 20.32
CA SER A 19 4.29 -15.88 21.26
C SER A 19 4.11 -14.53 20.58
N ILE A 20 3.11 -13.76 20.99
CA ILE A 20 2.96 -12.38 20.55
C ILE A 20 4.09 -11.63 21.23
N ILE A 21 5.15 -11.34 20.49
CA ILE A 21 6.20 -10.43 20.96
C ILE A 21 5.53 -9.07 21.06
N PRO A 22 5.47 -8.46 22.24
CA PRO A 22 4.90 -7.12 22.37
C PRO A 22 5.70 -6.18 21.50
N THR A 23 5.00 -5.35 20.72
CA THR A 23 5.61 -4.34 19.87
C THR A 23 5.14 -2.97 20.33
N THR A 24 6.05 -1.99 20.29
CA THR A 24 5.74 -0.61 20.62
C THR A 24 5.85 0.23 19.36
N THR A 25 4.84 1.06 19.09
CA THR A 25 4.93 2.05 18.03
C THR A 25 5.96 3.10 18.41
N VAL A 26 7.01 3.23 17.62
CA VAL A 26 8.07 4.22 17.84
C VAL A 26 7.92 5.45 16.95
N ALA A 27 7.29 5.33 15.80
CA ALA A 27 6.97 6.45 14.94
C ALA A 27 5.78 6.11 14.02
N THR A 28 5.03 7.14 13.64
CA THR A 28 3.99 7.06 12.61
C THR A 28 4.12 8.27 11.69
N LEU A 29 4.06 8.05 10.39
CA LEU A 29 4.10 9.08 9.37
C LEU A 29 2.86 8.94 8.49
N ALA A 30 1.97 9.95 8.52
CA ALA A 30 0.77 10.02 7.71
C ALA A 30 0.87 11.19 6.72
N GLU A 31 0.53 10.95 5.47
CA GLU A 31 0.54 11.96 4.40
C GLU A 31 -0.87 12.46 4.07
N ALA A 32 -1.89 11.63 4.28
CA ALA A 32 -3.29 12.03 4.10
C ALA A 32 -3.79 12.88 5.29
N PRO A 33 -4.69 13.83 5.06
CA PRO A 33 -5.30 14.25 3.78
C PRO A 33 -4.49 15.33 3.04
N GLY A 34 -3.37 15.77 3.58
CA GLY A 34 -2.63 16.94 3.09
C GLY A 34 -1.76 16.66 1.86
N PHE A 35 -1.19 15.45 1.76
CA PHE A 35 -0.28 15.05 0.68
C PHE A 35 0.74 16.14 0.32
N ALA A 36 1.52 16.58 1.32
CA ALA A 36 2.47 17.68 1.19
C ALA A 36 3.78 17.30 0.47
N GLY A 37 3.89 16.03 0.06
CA GLY A 37 5.07 15.47 -0.60
C GLY A 37 5.21 15.87 -2.06
N THR A 38 6.14 15.21 -2.74
CA THR A 38 6.41 15.46 -4.17
C THR A 38 5.70 14.45 -5.05
N ALA A 39 4.77 14.94 -5.88
CA ALA A 39 3.99 14.17 -6.82
C ALA A 39 4.61 14.23 -8.23
N THR A 40 4.61 13.10 -8.94
CA THR A 40 4.99 12.98 -10.36
C THR A 40 3.99 12.05 -11.04
N GLY A 41 3.30 12.52 -12.08
CA GLY A 41 2.21 11.77 -12.73
C GLY A 41 0.95 11.61 -11.85
N CYS A 42 0.87 12.31 -10.73
CA CYS A 42 -0.28 12.38 -9.85
C CYS A 42 -0.40 13.79 -9.24
N HIS A 43 -1.54 14.10 -8.66
CA HIS A 43 -1.81 15.38 -8.00
C HIS A 43 -2.69 15.17 -6.77
N ALA A 44 -2.52 16.02 -5.77
CA ALA A 44 -3.35 16.02 -4.58
C ALA A 44 -4.43 17.09 -4.71
N ALA A 45 -5.69 16.70 -4.51
CA ALA A 45 -6.83 17.59 -4.50
C ALA A 45 -7.94 17.05 -3.60
N GLY A 46 -8.54 17.88 -2.78
CA GLY A 46 -9.68 17.51 -1.94
C GLY A 46 -9.40 16.37 -0.95
N GLY A 47 -8.15 16.21 -0.51
CA GLY A 47 -7.76 15.13 0.39
C GLY A 47 -7.50 13.78 -0.30
N VAL A 48 -7.45 13.76 -1.61
CA VAL A 48 -7.16 12.58 -2.42
C VAL A 48 -5.91 12.83 -3.26
N LEU A 49 -5.00 11.87 -3.27
CA LEU A 49 -3.89 11.83 -4.22
C LEU A 49 -4.32 10.98 -5.41
N ALA A 50 -4.58 11.61 -6.55
CA ALA A 50 -5.06 10.93 -7.75
C ALA A 50 -4.02 10.92 -8.86
N MET A 51 -3.96 9.83 -9.62
CA MET A 51 -3.15 9.79 -10.85
C MET A 51 -3.66 10.81 -11.86
N ALA A 52 -2.75 11.41 -12.62
CA ALA A 52 -3.11 12.32 -13.70
C ALA A 52 -3.80 11.54 -14.83
N PRO A 53 -4.79 12.14 -15.51
CA PRO A 53 -5.48 11.48 -16.62
C PRO A 53 -4.51 11.01 -17.72
N GLY A 54 -4.66 9.76 -18.15
CA GLY A 54 -3.84 9.16 -19.20
C GLY A 54 -2.51 8.59 -18.75
N GLU A 55 -2.12 8.79 -17.50
CA GLU A 55 -0.93 8.18 -16.92
C GLU A 55 -1.22 6.73 -16.53
N THR A 56 -0.29 5.83 -16.81
CA THR A 56 -0.33 4.43 -16.35
C THR A 56 0.60 4.18 -15.18
N ARG A 57 1.45 5.16 -14.87
CA ARG A 57 2.37 5.10 -13.74
C ARG A 57 2.58 6.46 -13.13
N ALA A 58 2.52 6.52 -11.81
CA ALA A 58 2.76 7.73 -11.05
C ALA A 58 3.63 7.44 -9.82
N ARG A 59 4.16 8.49 -9.22
CA ARG A 59 4.99 8.38 -8.02
C ARG A 59 4.68 9.53 -7.08
N TYR A 60 4.60 9.20 -5.81
CA TYR A 60 4.49 10.17 -4.74
C TYR A 60 5.57 9.93 -3.69
N ALA A 61 6.46 10.89 -3.49
CA ALA A 61 7.46 10.85 -2.42
C ALA A 61 6.91 11.62 -1.21
N PHE A 62 6.96 11.00 -0.04
CA PHE A 62 6.48 11.61 1.20
C PHE A 62 7.23 12.90 1.53
N ALA A 63 6.52 13.87 2.10
CA ALA A 63 7.14 15.09 2.61
C ALA A 63 8.01 14.81 3.83
N GLY A 64 7.54 13.91 4.67
CA GLY A 64 8.19 13.52 5.90
C GLY A 64 9.11 12.31 5.76
N ARG A 65 9.84 12.05 6.83
CA ARG A 65 10.70 10.89 7.03
C ARG A 65 10.64 10.45 8.48
N ILE A 66 10.98 9.20 8.78
CA ILE A 66 11.17 8.71 10.14
C ILE A 66 12.67 8.75 10.45
N ASP A 67 13.07 9.43 11.53
CA ASP A 67 14.42 9.40 12.08
C ASP A 67 14.34 8.86 13.51
N LEU A 68 14.98 7.73 13.75
CA LEU A 68 15.01 7.07 15.06
C LEU A 68 16.18 7.57 15.93
N GLY A 69 17.02 8.45 15.39
CA GLY A 69 18.18 9.01 16.09
C GLY A 69 19.38 8.06 16.14
N THR A 70 19.14 6.76 16.19
CA THR A 70 20.16 5.69 16.22
C THR A 70 19.79 4.57 15.27
N VAL A 71 20.80 3.81 14.84
CA VAL A 71 20.56 2.58 14.05
C VAL A 71 19.91 1.53 14.93
N GLN A 72 18.73 1.08 14.55
CA GLN A 72 18.01 0.03 15.27
C GLN A 72 17.08 -0.75 14.34
N PRO A 73 16.76 -2.01 14.69
CA PRO A 73 15.81 -2.80 13.95
C PRO A 73 14.38 -2.32 14.24
N VAL A 74 13.57 -2.19 13.19
CA VAL A 74 12.15 -1.85 13.27
C VAL A 74 11.37 -2.64 12.23
N ARG A 75 10.11 -2.92 12.54
CA ARG A 75 9.14 -3.40 11.58
C ARG A 75 8.36 -2.22 11.03
N LEU A 76 8.43 -2.03 9.72
CA LEU A 76 7.64 -1.04 9.01
C LEU A 76 6.36 -1.70 8.50
N ILE A 77 5.24 -1.03 8.68
CA ILE A 77 3.93 -1.43 8.16
C ILE A 77 3.35 -0.25 7.39
N SER A 78 2.93 -0.50 6.15
CA SER A 78 2.18 0.47 5.34
C SER A 78 0.69 0.22 5.46
N ASP A 79 -0.08 1.29 5.53
CA ASP A 79 -1.54 1.29 5.49
C ASP A 79 -1.99 2.26 4.40
N ILE A 80 -2.72 1.74 3.42
CA ILE A 80 -3.10 2.46 2.21
C ILE A 80 -4.59 2.28 1.97
N GLU A 81 -5.32 3.39 1.93
CA GLU A 81 -6.72 3.40 1.52
C GLU A 81 -6.83 3.81 0.05
N LEU A 82 -7.34 2.90 -0.77
CA LEU A 82 -7.41 3.06 -2.22
C LEU A 82 -8.82 3.27 -2.72
N LEU A 83 -8.94 4.12 -3.75
CA LEU A 83 -10.08 4.22 -4.64
C LEU A 83 -9.60 3.94 -6.06
N ILE A 84 -10.16 2.92 -6.70
CA ILE A 84 -9.93 2.66 -8.12
C ILE A 84 -11.20 3.04 -8.86
N SER A 85 -11.07 3.90 -9.86
CA SER A 85 -12.21 4.36 -10.66
C SER A 85 -11.84 4.40 -12.13
N GLU A 86 -12.86 4.39 -13.00
CA GLU A 86 -12.66 4.65 -14.42
C GLU A 86 -12.25 6.11 -14.61
N ALA A 87 -11.19 6.34 -15.37
CA ALA A 87 -10.67 7.67 -15.66
C ALA A 87 -11.55 8.45 -16.63
N ARG A 88 -12.40 7.73 -17.37
CA ARG A 88 -13.39 8.29 -18.28
C ARG A 88 -14.79 7.99 -17.75
N ASP A 89 -15.59 9.04 -17.59
CA ASP A 89 -17.02 8.90 -17.43
C ASP A 89 -17.62 8.47 -18.79
N LEU A 90 -17.58 7.16 -19.06
CA LEU A 90 -18.15 6.58 -20.27
C LEU A 90 -19.69 6.66 -20.28
N PHE A 91 -20.30 7.12 -19.19
CA PHE A 91 -21.75 7.18 -19.04
C PHE A 91 -22.40 8.32 -19.84
N TRP A 92 -21.66 9.37 -20.18
CA TRP A 92 -22.13 10.49 -20.96
C TRP A 92 -21.16 10.87 -22.07
N GLN A 93 -21.27 10.21 -23.21
CA GLN A 93 -20.82 10.83 -24.43
C GLN A 93 -21.96 11.72 -24.96
N PRO A 94 -21.76 13.05 -25.03
CA PRO A 94 -22.80 13.94 -25.57
C PRO A 94 -22.98 13.83 -27.09
N SER A 95 -22.34 12.91 -27.75
CA SER A 95 -22.53 12.61 -29.19
C SER A 95 -23.52 11.45 -29.37
N GLY A 96 -24.70 11.65 -28.97
CA GLY A 96 -26.01 11.25 -29.43
C GLY A 96 -26.25 10.02 -30.25
N THR A 97 -25.52 8.91 -30.16
CA THR A 97 -25.85 7.76 -31.01
C THR A 97 -25.76 6.38 -30.33
N ALA A 98 -25.56 6.28 -29.06
CA ALA A 98 -25.61 4.97 -28.43
C ALA A 98 -26.14 5.04 -27.01
N MET A 99 -27.45 5.20 -26.89
CA MET A 99 -28.13 5.09 -25.61
C MET A 99 -28.12 3.65 -25.03
N TRP A 100 -27.46 2.71 -25.70
CA TRP A 100 -27.41 1.29 -25.35
C TRP A 100 -26.18 0.55 -25.86
N THR A 101 -25.07 1.22 -26.06
CA THR A 101 -23.81 0.47 -25.99
C THR A 101 -23.44 0.46 -24.50
N PRO A 102 -23.73 -0.64 -23.79
CA PRO A 102 -23.45 -0.63 -22.39
C PRO A 102 -21.94 -0.50 -22.24
N PRO A 103 -21.44 0.52 -21.50
CA PRO A 103 -20.10 0.45 -20.94
C PRO A 103 -19.93 -0.82 -20.12
N ASP A 104 -21.01 -1.41 -19.77
CA ASP A 104 -21.30 -2.56 -18.95
C ASP A 104 -21.18 -3.90 -19.66
N ALA A 105 -20.94 -3.97 -20.94
CA ALA A 105 -20.62 -5.26 -21.55
C ALA A 105 -19.43 -5.91 -20.83
N ARG A 106 -18.54 -5.11 -20.28
CA ARG A 106 -17.45 -5.57 -19.40
C ARG A 106 -17.92 -5.92 -18.00
N LEU A 107 -18.83 -5.15 -17.42
CA LEU A 107 -19.47 -5.45 -16.13
C LEU A 107 -20.26 -6.75 -16.18
N TRP A 108 -20.97 -7.02 -17.28
CA TRP A 108 -21.72 -8.24 -17.48
C TRP A 108 -20.86 -9.46 -17.79
N LEU A 109 -19.68 -9.27 -18.35
CA LEU A 109 -18.72 -10.35 -18.62
C LEU A 109 -17.83 -10.70 -17.43
N GLY A 110 -18.01 -10.05 -16.28
CA GLY A 110 -17.27 -10.35 -15.06
C GLY A 110 -15.74 -10.14 -15.18
N SER A 111 -15.30 -9.37 -16.16
CA SER A 111 -13.87 -9.15 -16.42
C SER A 111 -13.44 -7.71 -16.21
N THR A 112 -14.03 -7.03 -15.25
CA THR A 112 -13.51 -5.74 -14.81
C THR A 112 -12.69 -5.91 -13.55
N ASP A 113 -11.64 -6.65 -13.67
CA ASP A 113 -10.54 -6.44 -12.78
C ASP A 113 -9.91 -5.12 -13.21
N ALA A 114 -10.33 -4.04 -12.56
CA ALA A 114 -9.62 -2.77 -12.63
C ALA A 114 -8.30 -2.97 -11.92
N TYR A 115 -7.29 -3.40 -12.66
CA TYR A 115 -5.97 -3.65 -12.11
C TYR A 115 -5.27 -2.32 -11.87
N GLY A 116 -5.24 -1.94 -10.63
CA GLY A 116 -4.40 -0.87 -10.13
C GLY A 116 -3.65 -1.36 -8.91
N ASP A 117 -2.40 -1.02 -8.82
CA ASP A 117 -1.50 -1.40 -7.74
C ASP A 117 -0.77 -0.19 -7.17
N VAL A 118 -0.50 -0.23 -5.87
CA VAL A 118 0.32 0.77 -5.19
C VAL A 118 1.44 0.06 -4.45
N ASP A 119 2.64 0.18 -4.97
CA ASP A 119 3.86 -0.35 -4.37
C ASP A 119 4.47 0.69 -3.42
N MET A 120 4.44 0.38 -2.12
CA MET A 120 5.13 1.18 -1.11
C MET A 120 6.61 0.83 -1.09
N GLN A 121 7.43 1.87 -1.15
CA GLN A 121 8.88 1.71 -1.13
C GLN A 121 9.53 2.52 -0.04
N VAL A 122 10.54 1.93 0.58
CA VAL A 122 11.39 2.56 1.59
C VAL A 122 12.83 2.65 1.10
N SER A 123 13.52 3.71 1.48
CA SER A 123 14.96 3.85 1.35
C SER A 123 15.53 4.17 2.72
N VAL A 124 16.52 3.41 3.13
CA VAL A 124 17.06 3.37 4.49
C VAL A 124 18.46 4.01 4.51
N THR A 125 18.80 4.62 5.64
CA THR A 125 20.16 5.10 5.90
C THR A 125 20.53 4.92 7.37
N ASP A 126 21.82 4.70 7.62
CA ASP A 126 22.43 4.66 8.95
C ASP A 126 22.99 6.03 9.35
N ASP A 127 23.11 6.93 8.39
CA ASP A 127 23.60 8.29 8.59
C ASP A 127 22.55 9.25 9.13
N ALA A 128 22.98 10.42 9.58
CA ALA A 128 22.08 11.53 9.88
C ALA A 128 21.35 11.97 8.60
N PRO A 129 20.01 12.07 8.60
CA PRO A 129 19.22 12.16 7.39
C PRO A 129 19.48 13.39 6.50
N ASP A 130 20.03 14.47 7.06
CA ASP A 130 20.33 15.70 6.30
C ASP A 130 21.58 15.60 5.41
N THR A 131 22.49 14.71 5.77
CA THR A 131 23.77 14.48 5.05
C THR A 131 23.88 13.05 4.53
N ALA A 132 22.81 12.28 4.65
CA ALA A 132 22.81 10.84 4.46
C ALA A 132 23.05 10.42 3.01
N ARG A 133 23.80 9.34 2.84
CA ARG A 133 23.72 8.50 1.65
C ARG A 133 22.59 7.50 1.84
N TRP A 134 21.55 7.70 1.07
CA TRP A 134 20.38 6.84 1.11
C TRP A 134 20.60 5.56 0.31
N GLY A 135 20.20 4.44 0.89
CA GLY A 135 20.21 3.15 0.22
C GLY A 135 19.23 3.06 -0.95
N PRO A 136 19.23 1.93 -1.66
CA PRO A 136 18.27 1.70 -2.75
C PRO A 136 16.84 1.66 -2.22
N TRP A 137 15.90 1.93 -3.11
CA TRP A 137 14.48 1.76 -2.83
C TRP A 137 14.09 0.28 -2.80
N GLN A 138 13.37 -0.13 -1.77
CA GLN A 138 12.90 -1.49 -1.54
C GLN A 138 11.39 -1.47 -1.29
N SER A 139 10.66 -2.35 -1.96
CA SER A 139 9.22 -2.50 -1.75
C SER A 139 8.92 -3.16 -0.42
N PHE A 140 7.83 -2.76 0.23
CA PHE A 140 7.36 -3.36 1.47
C PHE A 140 5.87 -3.11 1.69
N ASP A 141 5.22 -4.06 2.36
CA ASP A 141 3.89 -3.89 2.97
C ASP A 141 4.02 -3.95 4.49
N ALA A 142 4.64 -5.04 4.97
CA ALA A 142 5.03 -5.24 6.35
C ALA A 142 6.36 -6.00 6.38
N ALA A 143 7.47 -5.29 6.70
CA ALA A 143 8.80 -5.87 6.66
C ALA A 143 9.73 -5.29 7.73
N ASP A 144 10.75 -6.06 8.07
CA ASP A 144 11.74 -5.69 9.06
C ASP A 144 12.94 -5.01 8.37
N PHE A 145 13.33 -3.86 8.89
CA PHE A 145 14.47 -3.09 8.42
C PHE A 145 15.37 -2.71 9.60
N SER A 146 16.62 -2.48 9.30
CA SER A 146 17.56 -1.92 10.27
C SER A 146 18.17 -0.65 9.69
N GLY A 147 18.15 0.44 10.45
CA GLY A 147 18.69 1.72 10.04
C GLY A 147 18.34 2.82 11.03
N ARG A 148 18.92 3.99 10.82
CA ARG A 148 18.63 5.18 11.60
C ARG A 148 17.43 5.94 11.06
N ALA A 149 17.39 6.15 9.74
CA ALA A 149 16.33 6.95 9.14
C ALA A 149 15.77 6.30 7.88
N PHE A 150 14.49 6.60 7.62
CA PHE A 150 13.66 5.98 6.59
C PHE A 150 12.90 7.06 5.84
N ARG A 151 12.99 7.06 4.53
CA ARG A 151 12.16 7.86 3.64
C ARG A 151 11.31 6.96 2.76
N PHE A 152 10.15 7.46 2.36
CA PHE A 152 9.12 6.64 1.73
C PHE A 152 8.66 7.23 0.41
N ARG A 153 8.17 6.37 -0.46
CA ARG A 153 7.42 6.74 -1.65
C ARG A 153 6.39 5.69 -2.00
N ALA A 154 5.28 6.12 -2.59
CA ALA A 154 4.30 5.26 -3.22
C ALA A 154 4.51 5.30 -4.74
N VAL A 155 4.48 4.14 -5.39
CA VAL A 155 4.49 3.99 -6.85
C VAL A 155 3.14 3.43 -7.25
N LEU A 156 2.36 4.24 -7.96
CA LEU A 156 1.03 3.86 -8.43
C LEU A 156 1.16 3.34 -9.85
N SER A 157 0.47 2.27 -10.18
CA SER A 157 0.44 1.70 -11.53
C SER A 157 -0.95 1.18 -11.87
N VAL A 158 -1.38 1.40 -13.11
CA VAL A 158 -2.61 0.84 -13.69
C VAL A 158 -2.27 0.16 -15.01
N GLU A 159 -3.00 -0.89 -15.35
CA GLU A 159 -2.77 -1.62 -16.60
C GLU A 159 -3.26 -0.85 -17.83
N SER A 160 -4.27 0.00 -17.66
CA SER A 160 -4.84 0.80 -18.74
C SER A 160 -5.02 2.26 -18.32
N PRO A 161 -4.78 3.23 -19.20
CA PRO A 161 -5.05 4.64 -18.95
C PRO A 161 -6.54 4.96 -18.78
N ASP A 162 -7.42 3.99 -19.01
CA ASP A 162 -8.86 4.12 -18.77
C ASP A 162 -9.21 4.04 -17.28
N TYR A 163 -8.27 3.64 -16.44
CA TYR A 163 -8.42 3.60 -14.99
C TYR A 163 -7.53 4.62 -14.29
N THR A 164 -7.95 5.02 -13.11
CA THR A 164 -7.16 5.88 -12.23
C THR A 164 -7.20 5.36 -10.82
N ILE A 165 -6.09 5.56 -10.10
CA ILE A 165 -5.99 5.27 -8.67
C ILE A 165 -6.07 6.59 -7.91
N GLY A 166 -6.93 6.61 -6.89
CA GLY A 166 -6.95 7.63 -5.85
C GLY A 166 -6.51 7.02 -4.52
N ILE A 167 -5.69 7.71 -3.78
CA ILE A 167 -5.28 7.35 -2.42
C ILE A 167 -5.93 8.34 -1.47
N THR A 168 -6.72 7.84 -0.51
CA THR A 168 -7.39 8.64 0.53
C THR A 168 -6.71 8.51 1.88
N GLY A 169 -6.02 7.41 2.14
CA GLY A 169 -5.22 7.17 3.31
C GLY A 169 -3.83 6.66 2.93
N LEU A 170 -2.78 7.22 3.52
CA LEU A 170 -1.40 6.82 3.29
C LEU A 170 -0.59 7.02 4.56
N THR A 171 -0.31 5.91 5.25
CA THR A 171 0.35 5.91 6.55
C THR A 171 1.44 4.85 6.60
N VAL A 172 2.55 5.17 7.24
CA VAL A 172 3.60 4.21 7.59
C VAL A 172 3.81 4.24 9.09
N THR A 173 3.79 3.07 9.70
CA THR A 173 4.05 2.89 11.14
C THR A 173 5.32 2.09 11.35
N ALA A 174 6.20 2.59 12.18
CA ALA A 174 7.39 1.88 12.64
C ALA A 174 7.14 1.29 14.03
N LEU A 175 7.33 -0.02 14.15
CA LEU A 175 7.20 -0.78 15.38
C LEU A 175 8.57 -1.30 15.81
N GLN A 176 8.83 -1.29 17.09
CA GLN A 176 9.99 -1.93 17.70
C GLN A 176 9.52 -3.08 18.58
N ALA A 177 10.25 -4.19 18.58
CA ALA A 177 10.05 -5.25 19.55
C ALA A 177 10.38 -4.71 20.96
N ALA A 178 9.48 -4.94 21.90
CA ALA A 178 9.65 -4.53 23.29
C ALA A 178 10.58 -5.50 24.04
#